data_c8d2c1ea19e4a06953310b5c041083cc
#
_entry.id   c8d2c1ea19e4a06953310b5c041083cc
#
_cell.length_a   1.000
_cell.length_b   1.000
_cell.length_c   1.000
_cell.angle_alpha   90.00
_cell.angle_beta   90.00
_cell.angle_gamma   90.00
#
_symmetry.space_group_name_H-M   'P 1'
#
loop_
_entity.id
_entity.type
_entity.pdbx_description
1 polymer ?
#
loop_
_entity_poly.entity_id
_entity_poly.type
_entity_poly.pdbx_seq_one_letter_code
_entity_poly.pdbx_strand_id
1 'polypeptide(L)'
;MRILFLGDVVGISGCSKLTSNLLNEIDKNKIDFVIVNGENAAVQGVGLTKEICKDFFNCGVDVITTGNHVWDQKEIMEFIDKEERLLRPKNLFEPAPGKGFQIYKTKNDIKIGVLNLMGNIFMKKCEDVFETSQKFLKENEMKKDFDLLVVDFHGEITSEKNAIGHLFDGKATLVVGTHTHIPTNDARILNNGTGYQTDAGMCGDYDSVIGMNKENSLNRFLKKNSVKHFPATGDATLCGVIVDCDIKTGLAIDIKSYVYGDQLKNI
;
A
#
# COMPACT_ATOMS: atom_id res chain seq x y z
N MET A 1 6.46 18.88 1.72
CA MET A 1 6.89 17.53 2.10
C MET A 1 6.51 16.58 0.98
N ARG A 2 7.36 15.58 0.70
CA ARG A 2 7.12 14.61 -0.40
C ARG A 2 7.03 13.20 0.17
N ILE A 3 5.94 12.50 -0.12
CA ILE A 3 5.68 11.14 0.32
C ILE A 3 5.68 10.21 -0.90
N LEU A 4 6.36 9.08 -0.81
CA LEU A 4 6.28 7.98 -1.75
C LEU A 4 5.43 6.87 -1.14
N PHE A 5 4.36 6.47 -1.82
CA PHE A 5 3.61 5.26 -1.54
C PHE A 5 3.88 4.24 -2.64
N LEU A 6 4.35 3.06 -2.28
CA LEU A 6 4.56 1.93 -3.20
C LEU A 6 3.46 0.88 -3.00
N GLY A 7 2.92 0.39 -4.10
CA GLY A 7 1.87 -0.62 -4.09
C GLY A 7 2.38 -2.01 -3.71
N ASP A 8 1.54 -3.00 -3.93
CA ASP A 8 1.72 -4.38 -3.45
C ASP A 8 3.05 -4.98 -3.88
N VAL A 9 3.97 -5.23 -2.94
CA VAL A 9 5.25 -5.90 -3.23
C VAL A 9 5.00 -7.39 -3.39
N VAL A 10 5.38 -7.94 -4.55
CA VAL A 10 5.07 -9.33 -4.90
C VAL A 10 6.33 -10.19 -5.01
N GLY A 11 6.47 -11.12 -4.09
CA GLY A 11 7.49 -12.17 -4.10
C GLY A 11 8.93 -11.68 -4.11
N ILE A 12 9.85 -12.57 -4.49
CA ILE A 12 11.30 -12.29 -4.46
C ILE A 12 11.69 -11.16 -5.41
N SER A 13 11.13 -11.12 -6.63
CA SER A 13 11.49 -10.11 -7.62
C SER A 13 11.12 -8.69 -7.16
N GLY A 14 9.91 -8.51 -6.60
CA GLY A 14 9.49 -7.24 -6.02
C GLY A 14 10.35 -6.82 -4.84
N CYS A 15 10.59 -7.73 -3.90
CA CYS A 15 11.47 -7.47 -2.74
C CYS A 15 12.88 -7.08 -3.16
N SER A 16 13.48 -7.82 -4.11
CA SER A 16 14.83 -7.57 -4.58
C SER A 16 14.95 -6.22 -5.30
N LYS A 17 13.98 -5.88 -6.17
CA LYS A 17 13.95 -4.58 -6.86
C LYS A 17 13.83 -3.42 -5.86
N LEU A 18 12.94 -3.56 -4.87
CA LEU A 18 12.74 -2.57 -3.81
C LEU A 18 14.02 -2.35 -3.01
N THR A 19 14.55 -3.39 -2.40
CA THR A 19 15.69 -3.29 -1.48
C THR A 19 16.97 -2.80 -2.17
N SER A 20 17.15 -3.11 -3.45
CA SER A 20 18.33 -2.69 -4.23
C SER A 20 18.27 -1.25 -4.72
N ASN A 21 17.09 -0.64 -4.85
CA ASN A 21 16.95 0.63 -5.53
C ASN A 21 16.35 1.76 -4.70
N LEU A 22 15.59 1.43 -3.63
CA LEU A 22 14.78 2.41 -2.92
C LEU A 22 15.59 3.58 -2.37
N LEU A 23 16.77 3.35 -1.77
CA LEU A 23 17.60 4.44 -1.24
C LEU A 23 18.01 5.44 -2.34
N ASN A 24 18.38 4.95 -3.52
CA ASN A 24 18.71 5.82 -4.65
C ASN A 24 17.50 6.62 -5.13
N GLU A 25 16.31 5.99 -5.15
CA GLU A 25 15.07 6.67 -5.57
C GLU A 25 14.59 7.68 -4.52
N ILE A 26 14.80 7.43 -3.23
CA ILE A 26 14.57 8.40 -2.16
C ILE A 26 15.41 9.66 -2.40
N ASP A 27 16.72 9.51 -2.60
CA ASP A 27 17.64 10.63 -2.81
C ASP A 27 17.34 11.39 -4.10
N LYS A 28 17.16 10.66 -5.20
CA LYS A 28 16.87 11.23 -6.53
C LYS A 28 15.57 12.02 -6.57
N ASN A 29 14.51 11.50 -5.95
CA ASN A 29 13.20 12.12 -5.95
C ASN A 29 12.98 13.04 -4.72
N LYS A 30 13.94 13.14 -3.80
CA LYS A 30 13.86 13.92 -2.55
C LYS A 30 12.63 13.52 -1.71
N ILE A 31 12.50 12.22 -1.46
CA ILE A 31 11.40 11.66 -0.68
C ILE A 31 11.68 11.85 0.81
N ASP A 32 10.70 12.34 1.54
CA ASP A 32 10.79 12.57 2.99
C ASP A 32 10.21 11.42 3.81
N PHE A 33 9.28 10.62 3.22
CA PHE A 33 8.60 9.52 3.91
C PHE A 33 8.15 8.44 2.91
N VAL A 34 8.37 7.18 3.25
CA VAL A 34 8.07 6.03 2.38
C VAL A 34 7.10 5.06 3.04
N ILE A 35 6.00 4.77 2.35
CA ILE A 35 5.02 3.74 2.74
C ILE A 35 5.02 2.66 1.64
N VAL A 36 4.93 1.41 2.05
CA VAL A 36 4.91 0.26 1.12
C VAL A 36 3.80 -0.70 1.52
N ASN A 37 2.98 -1.14 0.58
CA ASN A 37 2.12 -2.29 0.83
C ASN A 37 2.90 -3.59 0.65
N GLY A 38 3.10 -4.34 1.73
CA GLY A 38 3.95 -5.54 1.79
C GLY A 38 3.20 -6.86 1.80
N GLU A 39 1.89 -6.87 1.58
CA GLU A 39 1.06 -8.07 1.82
C GLU A 39 1.40 -9.30 0.96
N ASN A 40 2.05 -9.11 -0.19
CA ASN A 40 2.42 -10.18 -1.12
C ASN A 40 3.94 -10.46 -1.16
N ALA A 41 4.70 -9.91 -0.22
CA ALA A 41 6.16 -9.91 -0.27
C ALA A 41 6.82 -11.27 -0.01
N ALA A 42 6.17 -12.18 0.70
CA ALA A 42 6.74 -13.50 0.95
C ALA A 42 7.02 -14.29 -0.33
N VAL A 43 7.96 -15.24 -0.25
CA VAL A 43 8.40 -16.08 -1.39
C VAL A 43 7.23 -16.75 -2.12
N GLN A 44 6.15 -17.04 -1.41
CA GLN A 44 4.94 -17.64 -1.97
C GLN A 44 4.02 -16.60 -2.67
N GLY A 45 4.35 -15.30 -2.58
CA GLY A 45 3.53 -14.23 -3.12
C GLY A 45 2.32 -13.87 -2.26
N VAL A 46 2.27 -14.33 -1.01
CA VAL A 46 1.19 -14.05 -0.06
C VAL A 46 1.74 -13.93 1.36
N GLY A 47 1.35 -12.87 2.04
CA GLY A 47 1.79 -12.56 3.40
C GLY A 47 3.19 -11.92 3.47
N LEU A 48 3.63 -11.66 4.68
CA LEU A 48 4.86 -10.94 5.02
C LEU A 48 5.58 -11.65 6.15
N THR A 49 6.92 -11.77 6.05
CA THR A 49 7.76 -12.36 7.08
C THR A 49 8.48 -11.28 7.90
N LYS A 50 8.94 -11.66 9.09
CA LYS A 50 9.70 -10.75 9.95
C LYS A 50 11.02 -10.30 9.30
N GLU A 51 11.66 -11.20 8.56
CA GLU A 51 12.91 -10.90 7.86
C GLU A 51 12.67 -9.86 6.76
N ILE A 52 11.63 -10.05 5.92
CA ILE A 52 11.27 -9.09 4.87
C ILE A 52 10.91 -7.72 5.46
N CYS A 53 10.14 -7.66 6.56
CA CYS A 53 9.89 -6.40 7.26
C CYS A 53 11.18 -5.68 7.61
N LYS A 54 12.13 -6.41 8.20
CA LYS A 54 13.45 -5.86 8.59
C LYS A 54 14.22 -5.35 7.38
N ASP A 55 14.23 -6.08 6.27
CA ASP A 55 14.92 -5.68 5.04
C ASP A 55 14.30 -4.41 4.45
N PHE A 56 12.97 -4.29 4.45
CA PHE A 56 12.28 -3.09 3.99
C PHE A 56 12.61 -1.88 4.86
N PHE A 57 12.61 -2.02 6.18
CA PHE A 57 13.01 -0.93 7.06
C PHE A 57 14.47 -0.53 6.90
N ASN A 58 15.36 -1.49 6.67
CA ASN A 58 16.78 -1.24 6.45
C ASN A 58 17.06 -0.51 5.12
N CYS A 59 16.22 -0.69 4.10
CA CYS A 59 16.35 0.00 2.82
C CYS A 59 15.60 1.33 2.73
N GLY A 60 15.03 1.83 3.85
CA GLY A 60 14.45 3.17 3.92
C GLY A 60 12.93 3.23 3.90
N VAL A 61 12.22 2.11 4.06
CA VAL A 61 10.77 2.11 4.28
C VAL A 61 10.47 2.59 5.69
N ASP A 62 9.58 3.56 5.83
CA ASP A 62 9.13 4.06 7.14
C ASP A 62 7.96 3.25 7.68
N VAL A 63 6.99 2.86 6.82
CA VAL A 63 5.78 2.13 7.23
C VAL A 63 5.43 1.06 6.21
N ILE A 64 5.01 -0.10 6.69
CA ILE A 64 4.45 -1.18 5.87
C ILE A 64 2.96 -1.29 6.17
N THR A 65 2.13 -1.24 5.13
CA THR A 65 0.72 -1.60 5.17
C THR A 65 0.51 -3.00 4.60
N THR A 66 -0.65 -3.58 4.82
CA THR A 66 -1.01 -4.92 4.35
C THR A 66 -2.46 -4.96 3.83
N GLY A 67 -2.99 -6.15 3.59
CA GLY A 67 -4.35 -6.35 3.09
C GLY A 67 -4.92 -7.71 3.50
N ASN A 68 -5.61 -8.38 2.57
CA ASN A 68 -6.30 -9.64 2.83
C ASN A 68 -5.36 -10.85 3.06
N HIS A 69 -4.08 -10.73 2.71
CA HIS A 69 -3.07 -11.77 2.94
C HIS A 69 -2.25 -11.58 4.22
N VAL A 70 -2.62 -10.61 5.07
CA VAL A 70 -1.85 -10.27 6.29
C VAL A 70 -1.53 -11.49 7.18
N TRP A 71 -2.44 -12.47 7.27
CA TRP A 71 -2.29 -13.67 8.11
C TRP A 71 -1.74 -14.90 7.39
N ASP A 72 -1.38 -14.81 6.11
CA ASP A 72 -1.00 -15.99 5.33
C ASP A 72 0.42 -16.51 5.68
N GLN A 73 1.28 -15.65 6.28
CA GLN A 73 2.49 -16.09 6.99
C GLN A 73 2.22 -16.09 8.49
N LYS A 74 2.10 -17.26 9.09
CA LYS A 74 1.68 -17.41 10.50
C LYS A 74 2.57 -16.68 11.50
N GLU A 75 3.87 -16.57 11.21
CA GLU A 75 4.83 -15.89 12.09
C GLU A 75 4.51 -14.42 12.34
N ILE A 76 3.72 -13.78 11.46
CA ILE A 76 3.33 -12.37 11.65
C ILE A 76 2.58 -12.17 12.96
N MET A 77 1.81 -13.17 13.41
CA MET A 77 1.07 -13.15 14.68
C MET A 77 2.00 -13.01 15.90
N GLU A 78 3.27 -13.38 15.79
CA GLU A 78 4.23 -13.34 16.90
C GLU A 78 4.89 -11.98 17.07
N PHE A 79 4.89 -11.13 16.03
CA PHE A 79 5.63 -9.88 16.03
C PHE A 79 4.83 -8.62 15.68
N ILE A 80 3.65 -8.72 15.05
CA ILE A 80 2.88 -7.56 14.58
C ILE A 80 2.50 -6.59 15.71
N ASP A 81 2.25 -7.08 16.92
CA ASP A 81 1.94 -6.22 18.08
C ASP A 81 3.15 -5.41 18.56
N LYS A 82 4.36 -5.86 18.24
CA LYS A 82 5.63 -5.25 18.67
C LYS A 82 6.28 -4.38 17.59
N GLU A 83 5.85 -4.53 16.33
CA GLU A 83 6.37 -3.74 15.23
C GLU A 83 5.40 -2.60 14.90
N GLU A 84 5.69 -1.43 15.47
CA GLU A 84 4.83 -0.25 15.32
C GLU A 84 4.73 0.29 13.89
N ARG A 85 5.69 -0.08 13.02
CA ARG A 85 5.74 0.34 11.62
C ARG A 85 5.04 -0.63 10.66
N LEU A 86 4.39 -1.67 11.20
CA LEU A 86 3.61 -2.63 10.43
C LEU A 86 2.13 -2.49 10.76
N LEU A 87 1.33 -2.18 9.74
CA LEU A 87 -0.11 -2.00 9.87
C LEU A 87 -0.88 -3.11 9.16
N ARG A 88 -1.97 -3.56 9.80
CA ARG A 88 -2.99 -4.41 9.19
C ARG A 88 -4.24 -3.59 8.88
N PRO A 89 -5.17 -4.07 8.02
CA PRO A 89 -6.43 -3.36 7.83
C PRO A 89 -7.16 -3.10 9.16
N LYS A 90 -7.60 -1.84 9.37
CA LYS A 90 -8.23 -1.40 10.62
C LYS A 90 -9.58 -2.09 10.86
N ASN A 91 -10.29 -2.39 9.78
CA ASN A 91 -11.62 -3.02 9.81
C ASN A 91 -11.59 -4.56 9.79
N LEU A 92 -10.51 -5.19 10.22
CA LEU A 92 -10.55 -6.62 10.57
C LEU A 92 -11.33 -6.82 11.85
N PHE A 93 -12.04 -7.98 11.94
CA PHE A 93 -12.79 -8.33 13.15
C PHE A 93 -11.89 -8.42 14.38
N GLU A 94 -12.34 -7.85 15.48
CA GLU A 94 -11.66 -7.95 16.77
C GLU A 94 -12.03 -9.26 17.51
N PRO A 95 -11.11 -9.85 18.31
CA PRO A 95 -9.75 -9.36 18.53
C PRO A 95 -8.79 -9.78 17.41
N ALA A 96 -8.10 -8.82 16.80
CA ALA A 96 -7.03 -9.07 15.84
C ALA A 96 -5.73 -8.38 16.33
N PRO A 97 -4.56 -9.06 16.34
CA PRO A 97 -3.31 -8.44 16.75
C PRO A 97 -2.87 -7.36 15.76
N GLY A 98 -2.00 -6.47 16.22
CA GLY A 98 -1.50 -5.34 15.45
C GLY A 98 -2.47 -4.17 15.37
N LYS A 99 -2.02 -3.11 14.71
CA LYS A 99 -2.76 -1.85 14.57
C LYS A 99 -3.15 -1.61 13.12
N GLY A 100 -4.30 -0.95 12.91
CA GLY A 100 -4.74 -0.52 11.57
C GLY A 100 -4.53 0.98 11.32
N PHE A 101 -4.11 1.72 12.34
CA PHE A 101 -3.76 3.12 12.30
C PHE A 101 -2.66 3.43 13.29
N GLN A 102 -1.69 4.26 12.87
CA GLN A 102 -0.63 4.74 13.73
C GLN A 102 -0.15 6.12 13.27
N ILE A 103 0.34 6.93 14.21
CA ILE A 103 0.97 8.23 13.95
C ILE A 103 2.47 8.06 14.04
N TYR A 104 3.18 8.49 12.99
CA TYR A 104 4.63 8.48 12.91
C TYR A 104 5.17 9.90 12.96
N LYS A 105 6.33 10.06 13.56
CA LYS A 105 7.00 11.34 13.68
C LYS A 105 8.25 11.36 12.80
N THR A 106 8.32 12.29 11.87
CA THR A 106 9.52 12.47 11.04
C THR A 106 10.64 13.15 11.82
N LYS A 107 11.85 13.18 11.24
CA LYS A 107 12.99 13.89 11.80
C LYS A 107 12.74 15.39 12.05
N ASN A 108 11.80 15.98 11.30
CA ASN A 108 11.41 17.38 11.40
C ASN A 108 10.16 17.60 12.28
N ASP A 109 9.85 16.65 13.15
CA ASP A 109 8.71 16.68 14.08
C ASP A 109 7.33 16.69 13.41
N ILE A 110 7.22 16.46 12.09
CA ILE A 110 5.94 16.36 11.38
C ILE A 110 5.30 15.02 11.72
N LYS A 111 4.04 15.06 12.14
CA LYS A 111 3.23 13.88 12.46
C LYS A 111 2.46 13.39 11.24
N ILE A 112 2.69 12.15 10.85
CA ILE A 112 2.00 11.50 9.72
C ILE A 112 1.14 10.36 10.26
N GLY A 113 -0.18 10.47 10.13
CA GLY A 113 -1.09 9.37 10.33
C GLY A 113 -1.08 8.46 9.10
N VAL A 114 -0.96 7.15 9.31
CA VAL A 114 -1.13 6.14 8.26
C VAL A 114 -2.28 5.23 8.67
N LEU A 115 -3.31 5.18 7.82
CA LEU A 115 -4.50 4.36 8.00
C LEU A 115 -4.55 3.29 6.92
N ASN A 116 -4.62 2.03 7.31
CA ASN A 116 -4.82 0.91 6.41
C ASN A 116 -6.27 0.41 6.53
N LEU A 117 -6.98 0.30 5.42
CA LEU A 117 -8.36 -0.17 5.33
C LEU A 117 -8.47 -1.30 4.30
N MET A 118 -9.47 -2.16 4.45
CA MET A 118 -9.79 -3.21 3.48
C MET A 118 -11.23 -3.07 2.99
N GLY A 119 -11.44 -3.19 1.68
CA GLY A 119 -12.77 -3.19 1.07
C GLY A 119 -13.63 -4.38 1.51
N ASN A 120 -14.93 -4.28 1.29
CA ASN A 120 -15.87 -5.35 1.60
C ASN A 120 -16.27 -6.18 0.38
N ILE A 121 -16.31 -5.55 -0.81
CA ILE A 121 -16.85 -6.19 -2.01
C ILE A 121 -15.77 -7.03 -2.69
N PHE A 122 -16.04 -8.33 -2.85
CA PHE A 122 -15.13 -9.38 -3.33
C PHE A 122 -13.86 -9.58 -2.50
N MET A 123 -13.83 -9.05 -1.26
CA MET A 123 -12.72 -9.20 -0.33
C MET A 123 -13.02 -10.25 0.75
N LYS A 124 -11.99 -10.63 1.55
CA LYS A 124 -12.20 -11.42 2.78
C LYS A 124 -13.14 -10.68 3.72
N LYS A 125 -13.97 -11.42 4.46
CA LYS A 125 -14.91 -10.82 5.42
C LYS A 125 -14.20 -9.98 6.47
N CYS A 126 -14.68 -8.76 6.63
CA CYS A 126 -14.24 -7.79 7.64
C CYS A 126 -15.44 -6.91 8.06
N GLU A 127 -15.22 -6.01 9.02
CA GLU A 127 -16.22 -5.00 9.38
C GLU A 127 -16.47 -4.04 8.21
N ASP A 128 -17.61 -3.38 8.21
CA ASP A 128 -17.97 -2.41 7.18
C ASP A 128 -16.94 -1.27 7.13
N VAL A 129 -16.35 -1.08 5.95
CA VAL A 129 -15.26 -0.13 5.78
C VAL A 129 -15.75 1.32 5.85
N PHE A 130 -17.00 1.60 5.44
CA PHE A 130 -17.55 2.96 5.51
C PHE A 130 -17.92 3.33 6.95
N GLU A 131 -18.50 2.42 7.73
CA GLU A 131 -18.76 2.63 9.15
C GLU A 131 -17.44 2.83 9.92
N THR A 132 -16.43 1.99 9.67
CA THR A 132 -15.10 2.11 10.26
C THR A 132 -14.44 3.45 9.90
N SER A 133 -14.55 3.88 8.64
CA SER A 133 -13.99 5.16 8.17
C SER A 133 -14.71 6.36 8.80
N GLN A 134 -16.04 6.33 8.91
CA GLN A 134 -16.80 7.37 9.56
C GLN A 134 -16.48 7.49 11.05
N LYS A 135 -16.32 6.34 11.73
CA LYS A 135 -15.89 6.32 13.14
C LYS A 135 -14.49 6.90 13.28
N PHE A 136 -13.55 6.49 12.43
CA PHE A 136 -12.19 7.02 12.41
C PHE A 136 -12.18 8.55 12.26
N LEU A 137 -12.95 9.10 11.30
CA LEU A 137 -13.02 10.55 11.03
C LEU A 137 -13.72 11.35 12.14
N LYS A 138 -14.54 10.71 12.98
CA LYS A 138 -15.11 11.35 14.18
C LYS A 138 -14.12 11.42 15.34
N GLU A 139 -13.21 10.45 15.42
CA GLU A 139 -12.26 10.30 16.51
C GLU A 139 -10.92 10.98 16.24
N ASN A 140 -10.59 11.24 14.95
CA ASN A 140 -9.29 11.74 14.51
C ASN A 140 -9.46 12.86 13.48
N GLU A 141 -8.70 13.93 13.64
CA GLU A 141 -8.79 15.11 12.79
C GLU A 141 -7.39 15.56 12.33
N MET A 142 -7.19 15.67 11.00
CA MET A 142 -5.96 16.21 10.43
C MET A 142 -5.78 17.68 10.85
N LYS A 143 -4.55 18.07 11.13
CA LYS A 143 -4.13 19.38 11.69
C LYS A 143 -4.44 19.60 13.18
N LYS A 144 -5.12 18.65 13.81
CA LYS A 144 -5.32 18.64 15.27
C LYS A 144 -4.51 17.52 15.92
N ASP A 145 -4.68 16.29 15.46
CA ASP A 145 -4.04 15.10 16.03
C ASP A 145 -2.74 14.73 15.31
N PHE A 146 -2.69 14.98 14.01
CA PHE A 146 -1.54 14.79 13.12
C PHE A 146 -1.52 15.85 11.99
N ASP A 147 -0.37 16.03 11.36
CA ASP A 147 -0.18 17.03 10.31
C ASP A 147 -0.67 16.56 8.94
N LEU A 148 -0.42 15.29 8.62
CA LEU A 148 -0.73 14.62 7.35
C LEU A 148 -1.44 13.31 7.62
N LEU A 149 -2.30 12.87 6.70
CA LEU A 149 -2.97 11.57 6.73
C LEU A 149 -2.82 10.86 5.38
N VAL A 150 -2.25 9.66 5.40
CA VAL A 150 -2.21 8.75 4.24
C VAL A 150 -3.13 7.57 4.51
N VAL A 151 -4.01 7.26 3.55
CA VAL A 151 -4.94 6.13 3.62
C VAL A 151 -4.58 5.14 2.52
N ASP A 152 -4.17 3.93 2.91
CA ASP A 152 -4.09 2.77 2.02
C ASP A 152 -5.43 2.04 2.06
N PHE A 153 -6.15 2.05 0.94
CA PHE A 153 -7.40 1.34 0.78
C PHE A 153 -7.20 0.09 -0.08
N HIS A 154 -7.05 -1.04 0.58
CA HIS A 154 -6.83 -2.33 -0.04
C HIS A 154 -8.16 -2.98 -0.47
N GLY A 155 -8.52 -2.87 -1.74
CA GLY A 155 -9.83 -3.31 -2.22
C GLY A 155 -9.87 -3.67 -3.70
N GLU A 156 -10.85 -4.52 -4.08
CA GLU A 156 -10.99 -5.03 -5.44
C GLU A 156 -11.69 -4.03 -6.37
N ILE A 157 -12.85 -3.49 -5.98
CA ILE A 157 -13.68 -2.76 -6.94
C ILE A 157 -13.43 -1.25 -6.93
N THR A 158 -13.38 -0.68 -8.13
CA THR A 158 -13.07 0.74 -8.35
C THR A 158 -14.11 1.69 -7.74
N SER A 159 -15.40 1.31 -7.72
CA SER A 159 -16.46 2.14 -7.13
C SER A 159 -16.29 2.32 -5.62
N GLU A 160 -15.90 1.26 -4.90
CA GLU A 160 -15.63 1.32 -3.46
C GLU A 160 -14.39 2.18 -3.19
N LYS A 161 -13.31 2.01 -3.98
CA LYS A 161 -12.10 2.86 -3.92
C LYS A 161 -12.41 4.34 -4.11
N ASN A 162 -13.16 4.68 -5.17
CA ASN A 162 -13.56 6.06 -5.42
C ASN A 162 -14.46 6.63 -4.30
N ALA A 163 -15.39 5.84 -3.77
CA ALA A 163 -16.27 6.27 -2.67
C ALA A 163 -15.47 6.59 -1.41
N ILE A 164 -14.47 5.78 -1.06
CA ILE A 164 -13.54 6.05 0.05
C ILE A 164 -12.70 7.31 -0.25
N GLY A 165 -12.19 7.47 -1.47
CA GLY A 165 -11.49 8.70 -1.88
C GLY A 165 -12.33 9.95 -1.59
N HIS A 166 -13.59 9.95 -2.01
CA HIS A 166 -14.50 11.09 -1.78
C HIS A 166 -14.91 11.25 -0.30
N LEU A 167 -15.01 10.18 0.48
CA LEU A 167 -15.30 10.26 1.91
C LEU A 167 -14.18 10.99 2.69
N PHE A 168 -12.93 10.76 2.28
CA PHE A 168 -11.74 11.37 2.88
C PHE A 168 -11.32 12.69 2.22
N ASP A 169 -12.00 13.15 1.15
CA ASP A 169 -11.65 14.37 0.43
C ASP A 169 -11.68 15.62 1.35
N GLY A 170 -10.56 16.34 1.44
CA GLY A 170 -10.32 17.44 2.36
C GLY A 170 -9.97 17.02 3.80
N LYS A 171 -9.92 15.71 4.10
CA LYS A 171 -9.63 15.16 5.44
C LYS A 171 -8.39 14.27 5.47
N ALA A 172 -7.85 13.96 4.31
CA ALA A 172 -6.60 13.22 4.14
C ALA A 172 -5.69 13.93 3.14
N THR A 173 -4.38 13.70 3.26
CA THR A 173 -3.36 14.16 2.31
C THR A 173 -3.42 13.30 1.04
N LEU A 174 -3.50 11.98 1.21
CA LEU A 174 -3.51 11.00 0.14
C LEU A 174 -4.46 9.85 0.49
N VAL A 175 -5.30 9.47 -0.46
CA VAL A 175 -5.99 8.19 -0.48
C VAL A 175 -5.54 7.43 -1.72
N VAL A 176 -4.97 6.25 -1.53
CA VAL A 176 -4.47 5.42 -2.61
C VAL A 176 -5.01 4.00 -2.47
N GLY A 177 -5.46 3.43 -3.59
CA GLY A 177 -5.91 2.05 -3.64
C GLY A 177 -4.77 1.07 -3.89
N THR A 178 -4.93 -0.16 -3.40
CA THR A 178 -4.05 -1.31 -3.62
C THR A 178 -4.88 -2.57 -3.91
N HIS A 179 -4.28 -3.72 -4.09
CA HIS A 179 -4.88 -5.04 -4.31
C HIS A 179 -4.93 -5.51 -5.76
N THR A 180 -5.31 -4.67 -6.73
CA THR A 180 -5.51 -5.18 -8.10
C THR A 180 -4.21 -5.43 -8.84
N HIS A 181 -3.09 -4.93 -8.32
CA HIS A 181 -1.75 -5.02 -8.88
C HIS A 181 -1.54 -4.25 -10.20
N ILE A 182 -2.56 -3.58 -10.71
CA ILE A 182 -2.49 -2.83 -11.97
C ILE A 182 -2.57 -1.33 -11.67
N PRO A 183 -1.52 -0.55 -11.98
CA PRO A 183 -1.54 0.88 -11.72
C PRO A 183 -2.57 1.57 -12.61
N THR A 184 -3.40 2.42 -12.01
CA THR A 184 -4.40 3.20 -12.73
C THR A 184 -3.85 4.55 -13.15
N ASN A 185 -4.32 5.07 -14.29
CA ASN A 185 -3.89 6.36 -14.84
C ASN A 185 -4.83 7.50 -14.41
N ASP A 186 -5.21 7.54 -13.13
CA ASP A 186 -6.18 8.52 -12.62
C ASP A 186 -5.68 9.32 -11.41
N ALA A 187 -4.37 9.40 -11.25
CA ALA A 187 -3.74 10.24 -10.22
C ALA A 187 -4.21 11.68 -10.36
N ARG A 188 -4.85 12.23 -9.33
CA ARG A 188 -5.44 13.57 -9.33
C ARG A 188 -5.58 14.12 -7.92
N ILE A 189 -5.74 15.43 -7.81
CA ILE A 189 -6.18 16.07 -6.58
C ILE A 189 -7.71 16.22 -6.65
N LEU A 190 -8.40 15.73 -5.64
CA LEU A 190 -9.85 15.86 -5.50
C LEU A 190 -10.24 17.31 -5.14
N ASN A 191 -11.52 17.62 -5.26
CA ASN A 191 -12.02 19.01 -5.16
C ASN A 191 -11.69 19.73 -3.84
N ASN A 192 -11.55 18.97 -2.73
CA ASN A 192 -11.21 19.53 -1.43
C ASN A 192 -9.71 19.37 -1.07
N GLY A 193 -8.87 18.92 -2.02
CA GLY A 193 -7.42 18.94 -1.90
C GLY A 193 -6.76 17.63 -1.50
N THR A 194 -7.49 16.51 -1.40
CA THR A 194 -6.89 15.20 -1.19
C THR A 194 -6.29 14.65 -2.48
N GLY A 195 -5.04 14.21 -2.44
CA GLY A 195 -4.44 13.41 -3.52
C GLY A 195 -5.11 12.04 -3.60
N TYR A 196 -5.40 11.55 -4.82
CA TYR A 196 -6.10 10.29 -5.03
C TYR A 196 -5.58 9.54 -6.26
N GLN A 197 -5.40 8.23 -6.12
CA GLN A 197 -5.25 7.29 -7.22
C GLN A 197 -6.00 5.99 -6.91
N THR A 198 -6.74 5.46 -7.88
CA THR A 198 -7.59 4.26 -7.71
C THR A 198 -6.79 3.02 -7.38
N ASP A 199 -5.62 2.81 -8.00
CA ASP A 199 -4.71 1.73 -7.62
C ASP A 199 -3.25 2.13 -7.91
N ALA A 200 -2.38 1.88 -6.93
CA ALA A 200 -0.93 2.15 -7.05
C ALA A 200 -0.22 1.16 -7.98
N GLY A 201 -0.84 0.02 -8.27
CA GLY A 201 -0.21 -1.10 -8.95
C GLY A 201 0.63 -1.96 -8.01
N MET A 202 1.45 -2.86 -8.55
CA MET A 202 2.36 -3.69 -7.77
C MET A 202 3.83 -3.29 -7.94
N CYS A 203 4.63 -3.70 -6.98
CA CYS A 203 6.08 -3.79 -7.09
C CYS A 203 6.43 -5.25 -7.39
N GLY A 204 6.57 -5.60 -8.66
CA GLY A 204 6.71 -6.99 -9.09
C GLY A 204 7.00 -7.15 -10.58
N ASP A 205 7.07 -8.39 -11.03
CA ASP A 205 7.26 -8.74 -12.43
C ASP A 205 5.95 -8.58 -13.21
N TYR A 206 5.91 -7.67 -14.17
CA TYR A 206 4.73 -7.41 -15.02
C TYR A 206 4.63 -8.36 -16.23
N ASP A 207 5.68 -9.13 -16.57
CA ASP A 207 5.56 -10.26 -17.53
C ASP A 207 4.94 -11.50 -16.84
N SER A 208 3.79 -11.30 -16.23
CA SER A 208 3.10 -12.22 -15.33
C SER A 208 1.58 -12.09 -15.42
N VAL A 209 0.85 -12.84 -14.62
CA VAL A 209 -0.57 -12.58 -14.37
C VAL A 209 -0.69 -12.01 -12.95
N ILE A 210 -0.76 -10.68 -12.86
CA ILE A 210 -0.81 -9.93 -11.60
C ILE A 210 0.30 -10.33 -10.59
N GLY A 211 1.54 -10.51 -11.08
CA GLY A 211 2.69 -10.91 -10.27
C GLY A 211 2.90 -12.41 -10.13
N MET A 212 1.97 -13.25 -10.59
CA MET A 212 2.07 -14.71 -10.52
C MET A 212 2.54 -15.29 -11.86
N ASN A 213 3.30 -16.40 -11.82
CA ASN A 213 3.81 -17.05 -13.00
C ASN A 213 2.74 -17.24 -14.08
N LYS A 214 2.98 -16.71 -15.28
CA LYS A 214 1.98 -16.60 -16.35
C LYS A 214 1.49 -17.95 -16.87
N GLU A 215 2.39 -18.93 -17.05
CA GLU A 215 2.04 -20.26 -17.57
C GLU A 215 1.17 -21.01 -16.56
N ASN A 216 1.55 -20.95 -15.30
CA ASN A 216 0.79 -21.57 -14.21
C ASN A 216 -0.60 -20.93 -14.07
N SER A 217 -0.68 -19.61 -14.13
CA SER A 217 -1.95 -18.88 -14.07
C SER A 217 -2.85 -19.22 -15.27
N LEU A 218 -2.31 -19.24 -16.49
CA LEU A 218 -3.05 -19.64 -17.70
C LEU A 218 -3.57 -21.07 -17.60
N ASN A 219 -2.75 -22.03 -17.11
CA ASN A 219 -3.19 -23.39 -16.93
C ASN A 219 -4.36 -23.51 -15.96
N ARG A 220 -4.43 -22.69 -14.90
CA ARG A 220 -5.57 -22.63 -13.99
C ARG A 220 -6.84 -22.14 -14.68
N PHE A 221 -6.77 -21.05 -15.43
CA PHE A 221 -7.92 -20.53 -16.19
C PHE A 221 -8.41 -21.51 -17.27
N LEU A 222 -7.47 -22.18 -17.94
CA LEU A 222 -7.78 -23.18 -18.95
C LEU A 222 -8.22 -24.53 -18.36
N LYS A 223 -8.34 -24.64 -17.02
CA LYS A 223 -8.70 -25.88 -16.30
C LYS A 223 -7.80 -27.07 -16.63
N LYS A 224 -6.54 -26.80 -16.95
CA LYS A 224 -5.49 -27.82 -17.08
C LYS A 224 -4.96 -28.20 -15.70
N ASN A 225 -4.08 -29.24 -15.63
CA ASN A 225 -3.50 -29.67 -14.36
C ASN A 225 -2.93 -28.48 -13.58
N SER A 226 -3.43 -28.23 -12.36
CA SER A 226 -3.00 -27.12 -11.53
C SER A 226 -1.69 -27.46 -10.81
N VAL A 227 -0.64 -26.75 -11.14
CA VAL A 227 0.57 -26.65 -10.32
C VAL A 227 0.31 -25.64 -9.20
N LYS A 228 1.02 -25.75 -8.08
CA LYS A 228 0.96 -24.77 -6.98
C LYS A 228 1.23 -23.36 -7.53
N HIS A 229 0.41 -22.38 -7.15
CA HIS A 229 0.57 -20.99 -7.54
C HIS A 229 1.84 -20.43 -6.91
N PHE A 230 2.66 -19.71 -7.68
CA PHE A 230 3.88 -19.07 -7.21
C PHE A 230 4.15 -17.79 -8.00
N PRO A 231 4.84 -16.77 -7.42
CA PRO A 231 5.17 -15.54 -8.09
C PRO A 231 6.03 -15.73 -9.32
N ALA A 232 5.93 -14.79 -10.26
CA ALA A 232 6.90 -14.65 -11.34
C ALA A 232 8.25 -14.17 -10.77
N THR A 233 9.34 -14.48 -11.46
CA THR A 233 10.71 -14.24 -10.99
C THR A 233 11.56 -13.42 -11.98
N GLY A 234 10.92 -12.78 -12.95
CA GLY A 234 11.57 -11.89 -13.91
C GLY A 234 11.98 -10.55 -13.28
N ASP A 235 12.42 -9.60 -14.12
CA ASP A 235 12.75 -8.26 -13.63
C ASP A 235 11.49 -7.55 -13.14
N ALA A 236 11.60 -6.87 -12.00
CA ALA A 236 10.45 -6.20 -11.40
C ALA A 236 10.40 -4.71 -11.76
N THR A 237 9.19 -4.18 -11.81
CA THR A 237 8.91 -2.75 -11.85
C THR A 237 8.29 -2.32 -10.53
N LEU A 238 8.75 -1.21 -9.94
CA LEU A 238 8.14 -0.60 -8.76
C LEU A 238 7.08 0.39 -9.23
N CYS A 239 5.82 0.17 -8.83
CA CYS A 239 4.73 1.10 -9.06
C CYS A 239 4.24 1.72 -7.75
N GLY A 240 3.74 2.95 -7.85
CA GLY A 240 3.29 3.69 -6.68
C GLY A 240 2.78 5.08 -7.03
N VAL A 241 2.79 5.94 -6.02
CA VAL A 241 2.36 7.34 -6.09
C VAL A 241 3.36 8.22 -5.35
N ILE A 242 3.76 9.33 -5.97
CA ILE A 242 4.44 10.42 -5.27
C ILE A 242 3.42 11.55 -5.06
N VAL A 243 3.28 12.01 -3.82
CA VAL A 243 2.47 13.18 -3.47
C VAL A 243 3.34 14.24 -2.81
N ASP A 244 3.23 15.47 -3.33
CA ASP A 244 3.75 16.67 -2.67
C ASP A 244 2.64 17.30 -1.83
N CYS A 245 2.91 17.58 -0.57
CA CYS A 245 1.90 18.09 0.38
C CYS A 245 2.34 19.37 1.08
N ASP A 246 1.36 20.23 1.34
CA ASP A 246 1.53 21.40 2.18
C ASP A 246 1.35 21.03 3.65
N ILE A 247 2.42 21.14 4.44
CA ILE A 247 2.38 20.85 5.88
C ILE A 247 1.40 21.78 6.63
N LYS A 248 1.15 22.99 6.14
CA LYS A 248 0.26 23.94 6.81
C LYS A 248 -1.20 23.52 6.72
N THR A 249 -1.63 23.06 5.55
CA THR A 249 -3.01 22.63 5.31
C THR A 249 -3.20 21.12 5.53
N GLY A 250 -2.13 20.32 5.39
CA GLY A 250 -2.18 18.87 5.38
C GLY A 250 -2.60 18.27 4.03
N LEU A 251 -2.88 19.09 3.03
CA LEU A 251 -3.45 18.69 1.74
C LEU A 251 -2.39 18.50 0.65
N ALA A 252 -2.76 17.80 -0.42
CA ALA A 252 -1.89 17.60 -1.57
C ALA A 252 -1.72 18.89 -2.38
N ILE A 253 -0.50 19.15 -2.85
CA ILE A 253 -0.16 20.22 -3.79
C ILE A 253 0.00 19.67 -5.20
N ASP A 254 0.61 18.49 -5.30
CA ASP A 254 0.83 17.76 -6.55
C ASP A 254 0.80 16.27 -6.30
N ILE A 255 0.40 15.50 -7.28
CA ILE A 255 0.37 14.04 -7.24
C ILE A 255 0.73 13.48 -8.61
N LYS A 256 1.52 12.42 -8.63
CA LYS A 256 1.84 11.70 -9.86
C LYS A 256 2.00 10.21 -9.60
N SER A 257 1.60 9.41 -10.59
CA SER A 257 1.96 7.99 -10.62
C SER A 257 3.47 7.86 -10.65
N TYR A 258 4.00 6.85 -9.95
CA TYR A 258 5.42 6.51 -9.90
C TYR A 258 5.63 5.14 -10.53
N VAL A 259 6.55 5.08 -11.49
CA VAL A 259 6.96 3.85 -12.16
C VAL A 259 8.48 3.83 -12.27
N TYR A 260 9.12 2.78 -11.76
CA TYR A 260 10.56 2.56 -11.86
C TYR A 260 10.84 1.13 -12.32
N GLY A 261 11.23 0.98 -13.57
CA GLY A 261 11.49 -0.28 -14.27
C GLY A 261 11.13 -0.16 -15.76
N ASP A 262 11.39 -1.23 -16.52
CA ASP A 262 11.30 -1.19 -17.98
C ASP A 262 10.07 -1.91 -18.54
N GLN A 263 9.30 -2.63 -17.71
CA GLN A 263 8.17 -3.43 -18.18
C GLN A 263 6.90 -2.61 -18.42
N LEU A 264 6.76 -1.46 -17.75
CA LEU A 264 5.68 -0.51 -18.00
C LEU A 264 6.24 0.79 -18.55
N LYS A 265 5.52 1.37 -19.52
CA LYS A 265 5.81 2.75 -19.94
C LYS A 265 5.36 3.71 -18.85
N ASN A 266 6.08 4.83 -18.68
CA ASN A 266 5.64 5.90 -17.80
C ASN A 266 4.23 6.34 -18.21
N ILE A 267 3.31 6.31 -17.26
CA ILE A 267 1.90 6.69 -17.42
C ILE A 267 1.78 8.19 -17.16
#